data_6d74540aaffcdd65755758d347362e4e
#
_entry.id   6d74540aaffcdd65755758d347362e4e
#
_cell.length_a   1.000
_cell.length_b   1.000
_cell.length_c   1.000
_cell.angle_alpha   90.00
_cell.angle_beta   90.00
_cell.angle_gamma   90.00
#
_symmetry.space_group_name_H-M   'P 1'
#
loop_
_entity.id
_entity.type
_entity.pdbx_description
1 polymer ?
#
loop_
_entity_poly.entity_id
_entity_poly.type
_entity_poly.pdbx_seq_one_letter_code
_entity_poly.pdbx_strand_id
1 'polypeptide(L)'
;MHVLGIDVGGSKTVCLLADELGEVRAEVRGPGANLQAAGELHVEKIVHRVMEEALVDRERPAVVCVGIAGVDRDDDSRVVASIMRRISPGSRLVVVNDALIALVAAAGESPGIVIVAGTGSIAYGRNARGLAARAGGWGHMIGDEGSGYWIGRQALAAAVREVDGRGPRTSLTEDVLAHFGVADAAGLVAIVYNREVPRANVATLGPIVQRARDRGDAVAAQILEHAADELSLAAASVAARLEMRGDPFPFVLAGSMFRVVPSLVDDLRRRLVEVAPRAEARPLDVEPARGAVALALAELRGGVSLPKYIS
;
A
#
# COMPACT_ATOMS: atom_id res chain seq x y z
N MET A 1 -24.70 -17.60 -5.11
CA MET A 1 -23.97 -17.20 -3.87
C MET A 1 -23.10 -16.00 -4.16
N HIS A 2 -22.81 -15.18 -3.12
CA HIS A 2 -21.96 -13.99 -3.28
C HIS A 2 -20.75 -14.07 -2.35
N VAL A 3 -19.66 -13.39 -2.75
CA VAL A 3 -18.47 -13.16 -1.94
C VAL A 3 -18.15 -11.68 -1.88
N LEU A 4 -17.51 -11.22 -0.81
CA LEU A 4 -16.97 -9.87 -0.69
C LEU A 4 -15.45 -9.91 -0.65
N GLY A 5 -14.82 -9.04 -1.43
CA GLY A 5 -13.41 -8.73 -1.37
C GLY A 5 -13.21 -7.28 -0.96
N ILE A 6 -12.47 -7.04 0.12
CA ILE A 6 -12.27 -5.72 0.69
C ILE A 6 -10.78 -5.41 0.77
N ASP A 7 -10.37 -4.26 0.20
CA ASP A 7 -9.06 -3.65 0.34
C ASP A 7 -9.16 -2.46 1.29
N VAL A 8 -8.52 -2.55 2.45
CA VAL A 8 -8.53 -1.49 3.48
C VAL A 8 -7.15 -0.85 3.53
N GLY A 9 -6.97 0.19 2.75
CA GLY A 9 -5.72 0.95 2.72
C GLY A 9 -5.71 2.18 3.62
N GLY A 10 -4.56 2.81 3.75
CA GLY A 10 -4.40 4.02 4.57
C GLY A 10 -5.14 5.26 4.05
N SER A 11 -5.45 5.32 2.74
CA SER A 11 -6.08 6.49 2.10
C SER A 11 -7.45 6.20 1.52
N LYS A 12 -7.76 4.96 1.21
CA LYS A 12 -9.05 4.51 0.66
C LYS A 12 -9.38 3.10 1.13
N THR A 13 -10.67 2.78 1.13
CA THR A 13 -11.19 1.41 1.27
C THR A 13 -12.01 1.09 0.02
N VAL A 14 -11.81 -0.09 -0.56
CA VAL A 14 -12.57 -0.59 -1.72
C VAL A 14 -13.23 -1.91 -1.36
N CYS A 15 -14.55 -1.98 -1.54
CA CYS A 15 -15.33 -3.20 -1.34
C CYS A 15 -15.93 -3.64 -2.68
N LEU A 16 -15.65 -4.87 -3.08
CA LEU A 16 -16.21 -5.51 -4.26
C LEU A 16 -17.12 -6.65 -3.84
N LEU A 17 -18.36 -6.62 -4.31
CA LEU A 17 -19.26 -7.76 -4.26
C LEU A 17 -19.16 -8.51 -5.58
N ALA A 18 -18.91 -9.82 -5.52
CA ALA A 18 -18.87 -10.67 -6.69
C ALA A 18 -19.75 -11.90 -6.53
N ASP A 19 -20.19 -12.47 -7.65
CA ASP A 19 -20.86 -13.76 -7.67
C ASP A 19 -19.87 -14.93 -7.66
N GLU A 20 -20.36 -16.16 -7.70
CA GLU A 20 -19.55 -17.40 -7.69
C GLU A 20 -18.65 -17.58 -8.91
N LEU A 21 -18.91 -16.84 -10.00
CA LEU A 21 -18.06 -16.81 -11.20
C LEU A 21 -16.97 -15.76 -11.12
N GLY A 22 -17.03 -14.86 -10.13
CA GLY A 22 -16.09 -13.75 -9.94
C GLY A 22 -16.48 -12.47 -10.66
N GLU A 23 -17.68 -12.42 -11.23
CA GLU A 23 -18.22 -11.21 -11.85
C GLU A 23 -18.60 -10.20 -10.77
N VAL A 24 -18.03 -9.00 -10.86
CA VAL A 24 -18.29 -7.91 -9.91
C VAL A 24 -19.70 -7.38 -10.12
N ARG A 25 -20.51 -7.45 -9.08
CA ARG A 25 -21.92 -7.01 -9.07
C ARG A 25 -22.12 -5.67 -8.38
N ALA A 26 -21.19 -5.27 -7.51
CA ALA A 26 -21.13 -3.92 -6.93
C ALA A 26 -19.70 -3.56 -6.56
N GLU A 27 -19.40 -2.28 -6.66
CA GLU A 27 -18.16 -1.67 -6.18
C GLU A 27 -18.53 -0.47 -5.31
N VAL A 28 -17.99 -0.43 -4.08
CA VAL A 28 -18.17 0.67 -3.14
C VAL A 28 -16.81 1.16 -2.68
N ARG A 29 -16.67 2.48 -2.60
CA ARG A 29 -15.45 3.15 -2.15
C ARG A 29 -15.72 3.94 -0.88
N GLY A 30 -14.80 3.84 0.08
CA GLY A 30 -14.83 4.57 1.34
C GLY A 30 -13.49 5.25 1.64
N PRO A 31 -13.43 6.05 2.71
CA PRO A 31 -12.18 6.62 3.20
C PRO A 31 -11.23 5.52 3.68
N GLY A 32 -9.95 5.86 3.83
CA GLY A 32 -8.96 4.94 4.38
C GLY A 32 -9.21 4.62 5.85
N ALA A 33 -8.81 3.41 6.25
CA ALA A 33 -8.94 2.92 7.61
C ALA A 33 -7.75 2.04 7.98
N ASN A 34 -6.70 2.64 8.53
CA ASN A 34 -5.55 1.89 9.04
C ASN A 34 -5.77 1.61 10.54
N LEU A 35 -5.67 0.35 10.94
CA LEU A 35 -5.93 -0.10 12.31
C LEU A 35 -5.08 0.64 13.35
N GLN A 36 -3.79 0.78 13.09
CA GLN A 36 -2.84 1.40 14.01
C GLN A 36 -2.95 2.93 14.08
N ALA A 37 -3.41 3.56 13.00
CA ALA A 37 -3.53 5.01 12.93
C ALA A 37 -4.89 5.54 13.42
N ALA A 38 -5.97 4.81 13.13
CA ALA A 38 -7.33 5.26 13.34
C ALA A 38 -8.09 4.47 14.43
N GLY A 39 -7.53 3.31 14.85
CA GLY A 39 -8.12 2.44 15.87
C GLY A 39 -9.27 1.56 15.36
N GLU A 40 -9.63 0.58 16.19
CA GLU A 40 -10.59 -0.48 15.85
C GLU A 40 -11.97 0.05 15.44
N LEU A 41 -12.52 0.98 16.22
CA LEU A 41 -13.86 1.53 15.99
C LEU A 41 -13.98 2.25 14.64
N HIS A 42 -12.91 2.92 14.21
CA HIS A 42 -12.90 3.60 12.92
C HIS A 42 -12.87 2.59 11.77
N VAL A 43 -12.02 1.56 11.88
CA VAL A 43 -11.97 0.45 10.90
C VAL A 43 -13.34 -0.22 10.81
N GLU A 44 -13.94 -0.56 11.95
CA GLU A 44 -15.27 -1.18 12.02
C GLU A 44 -16.34 -0.34 11.29
N LYS A 45 -16.42 0.95 11.58
CA LYS A 45 -17.39 1.86 10.96
C LYS A 45 -17.22 1.95 9.44
N ILE A 46 -15.98 2.07 8.95
CA ILE A 46 -15.73 2.20 7.51
C ILE A 46 -16.04 0.89 6.79
N VAL A 47 -15.54 -0.24 7.32
CA VAL A 47 -15.77 -1.55 6.71
C VAL A 47 -17.25 -1.91 6.72
N HIS A 48 -17.95 -1.70 7.84
CA HIS A 48 -19.40 -1.94 7.95
C HIS A 48 -20.16 -1.12 6.91
N ARG A 49 -19.89 0.17 6.81
CA ARG A 49 -20.55 1.06 5.86
C ARG A 49 -20.36 0.59 4.41
N VAL A 50 -19.14 0.31 3.96
CA VAL A 50 -18.89 -0.11 2.58
C VAL A 50 -19.50 -1.48 2.28
N MET A 51 -19.59 -2.36 3.27
CA MET A 51 -20.29 -3.64 3.15
C MET A 51 -21.81 -3.47 3.03
N GLU A 52 -22.42 -2.66 3.88
CA GLU A 52 -23.86 -2.36 3.81
C GLU A 52 -24.25 -1.77 2.44
N GLU A 53 -23.48 -0.79 1.97
CA GLU A 53 -23.70 -0.18 0.66
C GLU A 53 -23.52 -1.18 -0.49
N ALA A 54 -22.59 -2.13 -0.41
CA ALA A 54 -22.38 -3.16 -1.42
C ALA A 54 -23.50 -4.23 -1.41
N LEU A 55 -24.13 -4.45 -0.26
CA LEU A 55 -25.13 -5.50 -0.04
C LEU A 55 -26.59 -5.02 -0.14
N VAL A 56 -26.81 -3.76 -0.55
CA VAL A 56 -28.19 -3.24 -0.67
C VAL A 56 -29.06 -4.21 -1.49
N ASP A 57 -30.18 -4.64 -0.90
CA ASP A 57 -31.15 -5.59 -1.46
C ASP A 57 -30.59 -6.97 -1.85
N ARG A 58 -29.48 -7.40 -1.23
CA ARG A 58 -28.83 -8.68 -1.53
C ARG A 58 -28.66 -9.55 -0.29
N GLU A 59 -28.55 -10.85 -0.55
CA GLU A 59 -28.25 -11.84 0.48
C GLU A 59 -26.85 -11.65 1.06
N ARG A 60 -26.65 -12.09 2.29
CA ARG A 60 -25.34 -12.08 2.96
C ARG A 60 -24.31 -12.85 2.16
N PRO A 61 -23.07 -12.38 2.11
CA PRO A 61 -21.99 -13.08 1.41
C PRO A 61 -21.64 -14.37 2.15
N ALA A 62 -21.40 -15.43 1.38
CA ALA A 62 -20.94 -16.71 1.93
C ALA A 62 -19.50 -16.61 2.49
N VAL A 63 -18.67 -15.78 1.85
CA VAL A 63 -17.28 -15.54 2.26
C VAL A 63 -16.98 -14.05 2.16
N VAL A 64 -16.23 -13.54 3.14
CA VAL A 64 -15.65 -12.20 3.13
C VAL A 64 -14.14 -12.32 3.25
N CYS A 65 -13.41 -11.79 2.28
CA CYS A 65 -11.95 -11.61 2.36
C CYS A 65 -11.62 -10.14 2.58
N VAL A 66 -10.81 -9.87 3.60
CA VAL A 66 -10.33 -8.52 3.92
C VAL A 66 -8.81 -8.49 3.85
N GLY A 67 -8.28 -7.68 2.93
CA GLY A 67 -6.89 -7.27 2.90
C GLY A 67 -6.75 -5.93 3.62
N ILE A 68 -5.92 -5.88 4.65
CA ILE A 68 -5.74 -4.68 5.44
C ILE A 68 -4.27 -4.48 5.83
N ALA A 69 -3.79 -3.24 5.72
CA ALA A 69 -2.43 -2.88 6.10
C ALA A 69 -2.17 -3.13 7.59
N GLY A 70 -1.02 -3.73 7.90
CA GLY A 70 -0.55 -3.88 9.28
C GLY A 70 -1.05 -5.12 10.03
N VAL A 71 -1.71 -6.07 9.36
CA VAL A 71 -2.16 -7.34 9.99
C VAL A 71 -1.16 -8.50 9.86
N ASP A 72 0.12 -8.18 9.76
CA ASP A 72 1.18 -9.20 9.72
C ASP A 72 1.49 -9.85 11.08
N ARG A 73 0.88 -9.35 12.13
CA ARG A 73 0.97 -9.88 13.50
C ARG A 73 -0.32 -10.63 13.85
N ASP A 74 -0.18 -11.75 14.54
CA ASP A 74 -1.34 -12.56 14.96
C ASP A 74 -2.36 -11.79 15.78
N ASP A 75 -1.91 -10.83 16.59
CA ASP A 75 -2.79 -10.01 17.42
C ASP A 75 -3.66 -9.07 16.55
N ASP A 76 -3.06 -8.39 15.58
CA ASP A 76 -3.78 -7.48 14.68
C ASP A 76 -4.79 -8.25 13.81
N SER A 77 -4.39 -9.43 13.31
CA SER A 77 -5.30 -10.32 12.56
C SER A 77 -6.49 -10.79 13.40
N ARG A 78 -6.27 -11.09 14.68
CA ARG A 78 -7.35 -11.49 15.61
C ARG A 78 -8.32 -10.34 15.86
N VAL A 79 -7.82 -9.12 16.01
CA VAL A 79 -8.66 -7.91 16.17
C VAL A 79 -9.55 -7.72 14.95
N VAL A 80 -8.98 -7.74 13.74
CA VAL A 80 -9.76 -7.59 12.50
C VAL A 80 -10.77 -8.72 12.34
N ALA A 81 -10.39 -9.96 12.61
CA ALA A 81 -11.32 -11.10 12.57
C ALA A 81 -12.47 -10.94 13.59
N SER A 82 -12.21 -10.36 14.78
CA SER A 82 -13.24 -10.05 15.77
C SER A 82 -14.22 -8.99 15.25
N ILE A 83 -13.71 -7.91 14.66
CA ILE A 83 -14.54 -6.88 14.00
C ILE A 83 -15.42 -7.53 12.92
N MET A 84 -14.83 -8.31 12.04
CA MET A 84 -15.55 -8.94 10.92
C MET A 84 -16.63 -9.92 11.38
N ARG A 85 -16.41 -10.66 12.46
CA ARG A 85 -17.45 -11.53 13.05
C ARG A 85 -18.65 -10.76 13.58
N ARG A 86 -18.46 -9.53 14.08
CA ARG A 86 -19.55 -8.66 14.54
C ARG A 86 -20.38 -8.12 13.39
N ILE A 87 -19.71 -7.67 12.31
CA ILE A 87 -20.39 -7.00 11.17
C ILE A 87 -20.89 -7.99 10.10
N SER A 88 -20.32 -9.19 10.02
CA SER A 88 -20.75 -10.22 9.06
C SER A 88 -20.90 -11.60 9.73
N PRO A 89 -21.84 -11.73 10.70
CA PRO A 89 -22.04 -13.02 11.40
C PRO A 89 -22.52 -14.10 10.40
N GLY A 90 -21.88 -15.26 10.45
CA GLY A 90 -22.24 -16.41 9.61
C GLY A 90 -21.49 -16.51 8.28
N SER A 91 -20.76 -15.47 7.85
CA SER A 91 -19.85 -15.60 6.70
C SER A 91 -18.53 -16.27 7.10
N ARG A 92 -17.95 -17.05 6.20
CA ARG A 92 -16.56 -17.48 6.35
C ARG A 92 -15.63 -16.27 6.13
N LEU A 93 -14.58 -16.18 6.92
CA LEU A 93 -13.68 -15.02 6.91
C LEU A 93 -12.28 -15.40 6.50
N VAL A 94 -11.71 -14.62 5.60
CA VAL A 94 -10.30 -14.63 5.22
C VAL A 94 -9.72 -13.25 5.53
N VAL A 95 -8.81 -13.16 6.50
CA VAL A 95 -8.14 -11.92 6.87
C VAL A 95 -6.68 -12.03 6.48
N VAL A 96 -6.20 -11.11 5.65
CA VAL A 96 -4.86 -11.13 5.09
C VAL A 96 -4.26 -9.72 5.03
N ASN A 97 -2.96 -9.65 4.78
CA ASN A 97 -2.26 -8.41 4.50
C ASN A 97 -2.71 -7.83 3.14
N ASP A 98 -2.78 -6.50 3.04
CA ASP A 98 -3.13 -5.77 1.82
C ASP A 98 -2.16 -6.02 0.65
N ALA A 99 -0.87 -6.24 0.95
CA ALA A 99 0.12 -6.59 -0.07
C ALA A 99 -0.15 -7.97 -0.69
N LEU A 100 -0.66 -8.95 0.07
CA LEU A 100 -1.03 -10.26 -0.49
C LEU A 100 -2.18 -10.12 -1.49
N ILE A 101 -3.23 -9.36 -1.17
CA ILE A 101 -4.34 -9.17 -2.13
C ILE A 101 -3.88 -8.43 -3.39
N ALA A 102 -2.96 -7.48 -3.27
CA ALA A 102 -2.37 -6.81 -4.42
C ALA A 102 -1.55 -7.77 -5.29
N LEU A 103 -0.76 -8.67 -4.68
CA LEU A 103 -0.03 -9.70 -5.41
C LEU A 103 -0.98 -10.69 -6.09
N VAL A 104 -2.02 -11.16 -5.40
CA VAL A 104 -3.02 -12.08 -5.96
C VAL A 104 -3.78 -11.42 -7.11
N ALA A 105 -4.11 -10.14 -7.02
CA ALA A 105 -4.78 -9.41 -8.11
C ALA A 105 -3.96 -9.39 -9.40
N ALA A 106 -2.61 -9.33 -9.29
CA ALA A 106 -1.71 -9.27 -10.44
C ALA A 106 -1.24 -10.64 -10.94
N ALA A 107 -1.00 -11.60 -10.04
CA ALA A 107 -0.30 -12.85 -10.32
C ALA A 107 -1.10 -14.11 -9.96
N GLY A 108 -2.33 -13.95 -9.43
CA GLY A 108 -3.11 -15.10 -8.96
C GLY A 108 -2.36 -15.88 -7.88
N GLU A 109 -2.24 -17.19 -8.07
CA GLU A 109 -1.48 -18.08 -7.18
C GLU A 109 0.00 -18.20 -7.55
N SER A 110 0.44 -17.60 -8.64
CA SER A 110 1.82 -17.68 -9.11
C SER A 110 2.80 -16.99 -8.15
N PRO A 111 4.08 -17.41 -8.14
CA PRO A 111 5.13 -16.70 -7.41
C PRO A 111 5.25 -15.25 -7.87
N GLY A 112 5.65 -14.37 -6.95
CA GLY A 112 5.85 -12.96 -7.27
C GLY A 112 6.19 -12.14 -6.04
N ILE A 113 6.62 -10.91 -6.29
CA ILE A 113 6.90 -9.92 -5.25
C ILE A 113 6.12 -8.65 -5.59
N VAL A 114 5.34 -8.15 -4.64
CA VAL A 114 4.70 -6.84 -4.73
C VAL A 114 5.49 -5.83 -3.93
N ILE A 115 5.68 -4.65 -4.51
CA ILE A 115 6.23 -3.47 -3.86
C ILE A 115 5.06 -2.48 -3.75
N VAL A 116 4.65 -2.19 -2.54
CA VAL A 116 3.59 -1.21 -2.28
C VAL A 116 4.23 0.11 -1.90
N ALA A 117 3.89 1.19 -2.61
CA ALA A 117 4.24 2.56 -2.26
C ALA A 117 2.98 3.43 -2.35
N GLY A 118 2.35 3.64 -1.22
CA GLY A 118 1.21 4.53 -0.99
C GLY A 118 1.56 5.58 0.05
N THR A 119 0.69 5.78 1.06
CA THR A 119 1.01 6.58 2.25
C THR A 119 2.15 5.95 3.05
N GLY A 120 2.17 4.61 3.18
CA GLY A 120 3.29 3.80 3.67
C GLY A 120 3.91 2.96 2.56
N SER A 121 4.90 2.10 2.89
CA SER A 121 5.56 1.20 1.96
C SER A 121 5.86 -0.17 2.55
N ILE A 122 5.82 -1.20 1.70
CA ILE A 122 6.19 -2.57 2.03
C ILE A 122 6.58 -3.33 0.76
N ALA A 123 7.53 -4.23 0.85
CA ALA A 123 7.74 -5.30 -0.11
C ALA A 123 7.24 -6.62 0.48
N TYR A 124 6.45 -7.36 -0.26
CA TYR A 124 5.91 -8.68 0.12
C TYR A 124 6.06 -9.65 -1.04
N GLY A 125 6.43 -10.88 -0.76
CA GLY A 125 6.56 -11.88 -1.80
C GLY A 125 6.07 -13.26 -1.36
N ARG A 126 5.79 -14.09 -2.37
CA ARG A 126 5.45 -15.50 -2.25
C ARG A 126 6.19 -16.30 -3.31
N ASN A 127 6.83 -17.41 -2.92
CA ASN A 127 7.49 -18.31 -3.84
C ASN A 127 6.61 -19.52 -4.23
N ALA A 128 7.10 -20.34 -5.17
CA ALA A 128 6.38 -21.53 -5.66
C ALA A 128 6.14 -22.61 -4.58
N ARG A 129 6.88 -22.57 -3.46
CA ARG A 129 6.72 -23.50 -2.32
C ARG A 129 5.62 -23.03 -1.35
N GLY A 130 4.94 -21.91 -1.64
CA GLY A 130 3.95 -21.31 -0.74
C GLY A 130 4.55 -20.63 0.48
N LEU A 131 5.84 -20.30 0.46
CA LEU A 131 6.50 -19.52 1.50
C LEU A 131 6.39 -18.02 1.19
N ALA A 132 6.16 -17.22 2.22
CA ALA A 132 6.09 -15.78 2.14
C ALA A 132 7.18 -15.08 2.95
N ALA A 133 7.58 -13.91 2.50
CA ALA A 133 8.45 -13.00 3.23
C ALA A 133 8.00 -11.55 3.00
N ARG A 134 8.33 -10.68 3.93
CA ARG A 134 8.15 -9.23 3.79
C ARG A 134 9.39 -8.47 4.24
N ALA A 135 9.56 -7.27 3.72
CA ALA A 135 10.51 -6.27 4.19
C ALA A 135 9.86 -4.90 4.20
N GLY A 136 10.14 -4.06 5.18
CA GLY A 136 9.41 -2.82 5.40
C GLY A 136 8.03 -3.04 6.05
N GLY A 137 7.14 -2.04 5.92
CA GLY A 137 5.81 -2.09 6.54
C GLY A 137 5.83 -1.93 8.07
N TRP A 138 6.85 -1.25 8.60
CA TRP A 138 7.00 -1.01 10.05
C TRP A 138 6.31 0.28 10.52
N GLY A 139 5.71 1.01 9.60
CA GLY A 139 5.07 2.27 9.87
C GLY A 139 6.05 3.45 9.82
N HIS A 140 5.49 4.64 9.70
CA HIS A 140 6.21 5.88 9.37
C HIS A 140 7.22 6.36 10.43
N MET A 141 7.17 5.87 11.66
CA MET A 141 8.10 6.25 12.73
C MET A 141 9.45 5.56 12.60
N ILE A 142 9.46 4.31 12.12
CA ILE A 142 10.65 3.45 12.09
C ILE A 142 10.87 2.77 10.74
N GLY A 143 10.08 3.14 9.71
CA GLY A 143 10.13 2.56 8.38
C GLY A 143 9.35 3.38 7.37
N ASP A 144 8.69 2.70 6.45
CA ASP A 144 7.94 3.25 5.31
C ASP A 144 8.83 4.04 4.33
N GLU A 145 10.11 3.68 4.22
CA GLU A 145 11.05 4.28 3.29
C GLU A 145 10.56 4.15 1.86
N GLY A 146 10.70 5.20 1.07
CA GLY A 146 10.21 5.27 -0.32
C GLY A 146 8.69 5.48 -0.46
N SER A 147 7.94 5.55 0.63
CA SER A 147 6.51 5.90 0.61
C SER A 147 6.26 7.38 0.32
N GLY A 148 4.99 7.71 0.00
CA GLY A 148 4.59 9.10 -0.15
C GLY A 148 4.80 9.95 1.10
N TYR A 149 4.55 9.40 2.28
CA TYR A 149 4.85 10.08 3.53
C TYR A 149 6.36 10.32 3.69
N TRP A 150 7.18 9.33 3.40
CA TRP A 150 8.64 9.46 3.49
C TRP A 150 9.15 10.50 2.49
N ILE A 151 8.73 10.46 1.23
CA ILE A 151 9.07 11.44 0.19
C ILE A 151 8.66 12.85 0.63
N GLY A 152 7.42 13.01 1.12
CA GLY A 152 6.93 14.29 1.59
C GLY A 152 7.70 14.84 2.80
N ARG A 153 8.06 13.97 3.74
CA ARG A 153 8.91 14.34 4.88
C ARG A 153 10.31 14.80 4.45
N GLN A 154 10.90 14.15 3.43
CA GLN A 154 12.18 14.57 2.87
C GLN A 154 12.06 15.93 2.18
N ALA A 155 10.97 16.20 1.47
CA ALA A 155 10.71 17.50 0.86
C ALA A 155 10.58 18.61 1.91
N LEU A 156 9.81 18.36 2.99
CA LEU A 156 9.71 19.27 4.14
C LEU A 156 11.08 19.52 4.77
N ALA A 157 11.88 18.47 4.98
CA ALA A 157 13.21 18.59 5.54
C ALA A 157 14.15 19.41 4.63
N ALA A 158 14.07 19.20 3.31
CA ALA A 158 14.84 19.96 2.33
C ALA A 158 14.49 21.46 2.37
N ALA A 159 13.19 21.79 2.40
CA ALA A 159 12.71 23.16 2.47
C ALA A 159 13.23 23.91 3.72
N VAL A 160 13.08 23.30 4.91
CA VAL A 160 13.56 23.96 6.14
C VAL A 160 15.08 24.04 6.20
N ARG A 161 15.82 23.06 5.64
CA ARG A 161 17.28 23.13 5.58
C ARG A 161 17.79 24.21 4.66
N GLU A 162 17.11 24.50 3.54
CA GLU A 162 17.44 25.65 2.69
C GLU A 162 17.24 26.97 3.44
N VAL A 163 16.06 27.14 4.08
CA VAL A 163 15.74 28.35 4.86
C VAL A 163 16.76 28.59 5.97
N ASP A 164 17.25 27.56 6.63
CA ASP A 164 18.28 27.65 7.66
C ASP A 164 19.70 27.89 7.09
N GLY A 165 19.90 27.81 5.78
CA GLY A 165 21.22 27.84 5.14
C GLY A 165 22.07 26.58 5.37
N ARG A 166 21.44 25.46 5.82
CA ARG A 166 22.08 24.16 6.07
C ARG A 166 21.97 23.19 4.88
N GLY A 167 21.22 23.54 3.85
CA GLY A 167 20.99 22.75 2.66
C GLY A 167 21.20 23.54 1.37
N PRO A 168 21.27 22.84 0.23
CA PRO A 168 21.35 23.47 -1.07
C PRO A 168 20.02 24.18 -1.39
N ARG A 169 20.08 25.12 -2.32
CA ARG A 169 18.90 25.75 -2.90
C ARG A 169 18.02 24.71 -3.61
N THR A 170 16.70 24.85 -3.44
CA THR A 170 15.73 23.97 -4.06
C THR A 170 14.41 24.70 -4.32
N SER A 171 13.78 24.42 -5.44
CA SER A 171 12.43 24.92 -5.74
C SER A 171 11.36 24.31 -4.83
N LEU A 172 11.70 23.24 -4.10
CA LEU A 172 10.79 22.59 -3.15
C LEU A 172 10.34 23.53 -2.03
N THR A 173 11.17 24.52 -1.64
CA THR A 173 10.80 25.46 -0.57
C THR A 173 9.54 26.25 -0.95
N GLU A 174 9.55 26.90 -2.11
CA GLU A 174 8.39 27.65 -2.59
C GLU A 174 7.19 26.75 -2.88
N ASP A 175 7.42 25.62 -3.52
CA ASP A 175 6.38 24.66 -3.88
C ASP A 175 5.67 24.08 -2.64
N VAL A 176 6.40 23.74 -1.58
CA VAL A 176 5.86 23.18 -0.33
C VAL A 176 5.08 24.26 0.44
N LEU A 177 5.61 25.48 0.54
CA LEU A 177 4.89 26.59 1.17
C LEU A 177 3.57 26.90 0.45
N ALA A 178 3.62 26.98 -0.87
CA ALA A 178 2.43 27.20 -1.70
C ALA A 178 1.40 26.06 -1.55
N HIS A 179 1.86 24.81 -1.50
CA HIS A 179 0.98 23.66 -1.34
C HIS A 179 0.18 23.69 -0.04
N PHE A 180 0.82 24.06 1.06
CA PHE A 180 0.16 24.16 2.37
C PHE A 180 -0.47 25.53 2.65
N GLY A 181 -0.31 26.49 1.75
CA GLY A 181 -0.89 27.84 1.90
C GLY A 181 -0.28 28.62 3.07
N VAL A 182 0.99 28.38 3.39
CA VAL A 182 1.72 29.07 4.47
C VAL A 182 2.71 30.07 3.91
N ALA A 183 2.92 31.15 4.64
CA ALA A 183 3.75 32.26 4.17
C ALA A 183 5.27 32.00 4.31
N ASP A 184 5.65 31.17 5.26
CA ASP A 184 7.04 30.88 5.60
C ASP A 184 7.20 29.46 6.20
N ALA A 185 8.45 29.05 6.42
CA ALA A 185 8.78 27.74 6.97
C ALA A 185 8.29 27.55 8.42
N ALA A 186 8.08 28.60 9.20
CA ALA A 186 7.52 28.48 10.55
C ALA A 186 6.08 27.97 10.51
N GLY A 187 5.30 28.36 9.48
CA GLY A 187 3.95 27.85 9.24
C GLY A 187 3.88 26.34 9.00
N LEU A 188 4.94 25.72 8.45
CA LEU A 188 5.00 24.28 8.24
C LEU A 188 4.97 23.47 9.55
N VAL A 189 5.48 24.04 10.65
CA VAL A 189 5.46 23.39 11.97
C VAL A 189 4.02 23.11 12.40
N ALA A 190 3.12 24.09 12.23
CA ALA A 190 1.71 23.93 12.57
C ALA A 190 1.05 22.81 11.73
N ILE A 191 1.42 22.70 10.44
CA ILE A 191 0.89 21.66 9.55
C ILE A 191 1.35 20.26 9.99
N VAL A 192 2.66 20.11 10.24
CA VAL A 192 3.26 18.79 10.53
C VAL A 192 2.89 18.27 11.91
N TYR A 193 2.83 19.14 12.92
CA TYR A 193 2.57 18.77 14.31
C TYR A 193 1.10 18.84 14.71
N ASN A 194 0.22 19.31 13.83
CA ASN A 194 -1.21 19.26 14.09
C ASN A 194 -1.71 17.82 14.00
N ARG A 195 -2.16 17.27 15.14
CA ARG A 195 -2.69 15.89 15.22
C ARG A 195 -3.95 15.64 14.39
N GLU A 196 -4.63 16.72 13.99
CA GLU A 196 -5.81 16.65 13.13
C GLU A 196 -5.44 16.55 11.64
N VAL A 197 -4.19 16.84 11.27
CA VAL A 197 -3.73 16.73 9.89
C VAL A 197 -3.30 15.28 9.61
N PRO A 198 -4.02 14.55 8.75
CA PRO A 198 -3.68 13.17 8.43
C PRO A 198 -2.30 13.08 7.77
N ARG A 199 -1.58 11.99 8.04
CA ARG A 199 -0.30 11.67 7.36
C ARG A 199 -0.41 11.66 5.82
N ALA A 200 -1.60 11.35 5.33
CA ALA A 200 -1.91 11.42 3.91
C ALA A 200 -1.65 12.82 3.32
N ASN A 201 -1.79 13.90 4.10
CA ASN A 201 -1.51 15.26 3.64
C ASN A 201 -0.02 15.49 3.36
N VAL A 202 0.86 14.88 4.16
CA VAL A 202 2.31 14.93 3.86
C VAL A 202 2.63 14.12 2.62
N ALA A 203 1.97 12.98 2.42
CA ALA A 203 2.14 12.14 1.24
C ALA A 203 1.68 12.83 -0.06
N THR A 204 0.83 13.87 0.00
CA THR A 204 0.43 14.66 -1.17
C THR A 204 1.58 15.50 -1.76
N LEU A 205 2.72 15.61 -1.08
CA LEU A 205 3.92 16.23 -1.60
C LEU A 205 4.64 15.41 -2.68
N GLY A 206 4.36 14.11 -2.80
CA GLY A 206 4.98 13.25 -3.83
C GLY A 206 4.92 13.83 -5.25
N PRO A 207 3.73 14.22 -5.77
CA PRO A 207 3.62 14.87 -7.08
C PRO A 207 4.37 16.20 -7.18
N ILE A 208 4.57 16.90 -6.07
CA ILE A 208 5.31 18.18 -6.03
C ILE A 208 6.79 17.91 -6.21
N VAL A 209 7.32 16.92 -5.52
CA VAL A 209 8.71 16.47 -5.68
C VAL A 209 8.96 15.99 -7.12
N GLN A 210 8.02 15.25 -7.72
CA GLN A 210 8.12 14.86 -9.13
C GLN A 210 8.21 16.08 -10.04
N ARG A 211 7.33 17.06 -9.88
CA ARG A 211 7.37 18.29 -10.72
C ARG A 211 8.65 19.10 -10.54
N ALA A 212 9.17 19.18 -9.32
CA ALA A 212 10.45 19.86 -9.05
C ALA A 212 11.60 19.13 -9.77
N ARG A 213 11.66 17.79 -9.69
CA ARG A 213 12.62 16.96 -10.46
C ARG A 213 12.52 17.23 -11.96
N ASP A 214 11.31 17.26 -12.51
CA ASP A 214 11.07 17.46 -13.95
C ASP A 214 11.54 18.85 -14.42
N ARG A 215 11.59 19.85 -13.52
CA ARG A 215 12.18 21.17 -13.75
C ARG A 215 13.71 21.21 -13.55
N GLY A 216 14.33 20.08 -13.21
CA GLY A 216 15.79 19.97 -13.03
C GLY A 216 16.27 20.25 -11.60
N ASP A 217 15.39 20.22 -10.60
CA ASP A 217 15.79 20.37 -9.19
C ASP A 217 16.56 19.13 -8.72
N ALA A 218 17.83 19.33 -8.39
CA ALA A 218 18.74 18.25 -7.99
C ALA A 218 18.35 17.63 -6.63
N VAL A 219 17.78 18.44 -5.71
CA VAL A 219 17.33 17.93 -4.39
C VAL A 219 16.12 17.03 -4.57
N ALA A 220 15.15 17.43 -5.38
CA ALA A 220 14.00 16.62 -5.70
C ALA A 220 14.39 15.31 -6.40
N ALA A 221 15.34 15.38 -7.36
CA ALA A 221 15.87 14.19 -8.02
C ALA A 221 16.48 13.22 -6.99
N GLN A 222 17.32 13.71 -6.10
CA GLN A 222 17.97 12.91 -5.06
C GLN A 222 16.97 12.26 -4.09
N ILE A 223 15.90 12.96 -3.72
CA ILE A 223 14.83 12.40 -2.86
C ILE A 223 14.18 11.20 -3.55
N LEU A 224 13.86 11.30 -4.84
CA LEU A 224 13.20 10.21 -5.57
C LEU A 224 14.15 9.06 -5.88
N GLU A 225 15.42 9.32 -6.12
CA GLU A 225 16.45 8.30 -6.26
C GLU A 225 16.60 7.48 -4.97
N HIS A 226 16.71 8.14 -3.81
CA HIS A 226 16.78 7.45 -2.51
C HIS A 226 15.48 6.66 -2.24
N ALA A 227 14.31 7.19 -2.61
CA ALA A 227 13.06 6.44 -2.48
C ALA A 227 13.08 5.13 -3.29
N ALA A 228 13.63 5.17 -4.51
CA ALA A 228 13.78 3.99 -5.35
C ALA A 228 14.83 3.01 -4.80
N ASP A 229 15.93 3.51 -4.22
CA ASP A 229 16.95 2.68 -3.57
C ASP A 229 16.35 1.87 -2.42
N GLU A 230 15.61 2.53 -1.52
CA GLU A 230 14.99 1.89 -0.36
C GLU A 230 13.93 0.83 -0.75
N LEU A 231 13.06 1.17 -1.70
CA LEU A 231 12.08 0.21 -2.21
C LEU A 231 12.73 -0.99 -2.91
N SER A 232 13.82 -0.76 -3.64
CA SER A 232 14.59 -1.82 -4.28
C SER A 232 15.29 -2.70 -3.25
N LEU A 233 15.87 -2.11 -2.20
CA LEU A 233 16.51 -2.83 -1.10
C LEU A 233 15.51 -3.74 -0.38
N ALA A 234 14.30 -3.25 -0.10
CA ALA A 234 13.23 -4.04 0.48
C ALA A 234 12.84 -5.24 -0.42
N ALA A 235 12.68 -5.00 -1.73
CA ALA A 235 12.40 -6.05 -2.70
C ALA A 235 13.53 -7.08 -2.81
N ALA A 236 14.79 -6.63 -2.79
CA ALA A 236 15.98 -7.48 -2.81
C ALA A 236 16.06 -8.40 -1.59
N SER A 237 15.70 -7.88 -0.41
CA SER A 237 15.61 -8.65 0.82
C SER A 237 14.58 -9.78 0.70
N VAL A 238 13.39 -9.47 0.19
CA VAL A 238 12.32 -10.46 -0.03
C VAL A 238 12.76 -11.51 -1.05
N ALA A 239 13.32 -11.11 -2.20
CA ALA A 239 13.80 -12.01 -3.24
C ALA A 239 14.90 -12.97 -2.73
N ALA A 240 15.80 -12.47 -1.89
CA ALA A 240 16.86 -13.28 -1.29
C ALA A 240 16.31 -14.29 -0.29
N ARG A 241 15.47 -13.85 0.65
CA ARG A 241 14.87 -14.72 1.68
C ARG A 241 13.99 -15.82 1.09
N LEU A 242 13.32 -15.55 -0.03
CA LEU A 242 12.49 -16.53 -0.75
C LEU A 242 13.25 -17.37 -1.76
N GLU A 243 14.57 -17.14 -1.92
CA GLU A 243 15.44 -17.83 -2.90
C GLU A 243 14.97 -17.65 -4.36
N MET A 244 14.44 -16.45 -4.69
CA MET A 244 13.80 -16.19 -5.99
C MET A 244 14.68 -15.43 -6.99
N ARG A 245 15.91 -14.99 -6.62
CA ARG A 245 16.75 -14.12 -7.47
C ARG A 245 17.02 -14.67 -8.88
N GLY A 246 17.04 -15.98 -9.04
CA GLY A 246 17.29 -16.66 -10.33
C GLY A 246 16.03 -16.99 -11.12
N ASP A 247 14.85 -16.80 -10.54
CA ASP A 247 13.59 -17.26 -11.12
C ASP A 247 12.89 -16.16 -11.96
N PRO A 248 12.07 -16.54 -12.95
CA PRO A 248 11.17 -15.61 -13.60
C PRO A 248 9.91 -15.39 -12.73
N PHE A 249 9.64 -14.15 -12.36
CA PHE A 249 8.45 -13.74 -11.62
C PHE A 249 8.16 -12.26 -11.86
N PRO A 250 6.93 -11.76 -11.59
CA PRO A 250 6.65 -10.34 -11.64
C PRO A 250 7.04 -9.63 -10.33
N PHE A 251 7.74 -8.49 -10.46
CA PHE A 251 7.68 -7.43 -9.47
C PHE A 251 6.45 -6.57 -9.75
N VAL A 252 5.46 -6.61 -8.88
CA VAL A 252 4.20 -5.87 -9.01
C VAL A 252 4.34 -4.54 -8.27
N LEU A 253 4.21 -3.42 -8.96
CA LEU A 253 4.31 -2.09 -8.38
C LEU A 253 2.90 -1.58 -8.04
N ALA A 254 2.54 -1.61 -6.76
CA ALA A 254 1.21 -1.25 -6.27
C ALA A 254 1.24 0.02 -5.41
N GLY A 255 0.17 0.78 -5.42
CA GLY A 255 0.03 2.00 -4.62
C GLY A 255 0.03 3.29 -5.44
N SER A 256 -0.39 4.37 -4.77
CA SER A 256 -0.63 5.65 -5.45
C SER A 256 0.66 6.31 -5.95
N MET A 257 1.79 6.10 -5.29
CA MET A 257 3.05 6.76 -5.66
C MET A 257 3.48 6.40 -7.08
N PHE A 258 3.32 5.16 -7.52
CA PHE A 258 3.68 4.75 -8.88
C PHE A 258 2.85 5.41 -9.99
N ARG A 259 1.68 5.99 -9.63
CA ARG A 259 0.85 6.77 -10.56
C ARG A 259 1.20 8.25 -10.56
N VAL A 260 1.53 8.81 -9.40
CA VAL A 260 1.74 10.25 -9.23
C VAL A 260 3.21 10.66 -9.25
N VAL A 261 4.12 9.68 -9.19
CA VAL A 261 5.58 9.82 -9.30
C VAL A 261 6.10 8.83 -10.35
N PRO A 262 5.87 9.07 -11.65
CA PRO A 262 6.21 8.12 -12.71
C PRO A 262 7.70 7.79 -12.79
N SER A 263 8.58 8.74 -12.45
CA SER A 263 10.01 8.50 -12.40
C SER A 263 10.41 7.37 -11.43
N LEU A 264 9.63 7.16 -10.37
CA LEU A 264 9.88 6.08 -9.41
C LEU A 264 9.73 4.69 -10.06
N VAL A 265 8.83 4.55 -11.03
CA VAL A 265 8.66 3.30 -11.80
C VAL A 265 9.90 3.00 -12.63
N ASP A 266 10.42 4.00 -13.35
CA ASP A 266 11.59 3.83 -14.22
C ASP A 266 12.87 3.62 -13.40
N ASP A 267 13.00 4.34 -12.28
CA ASP A 267 14.11 4.19 -11.37
C ASP A 267 14.14 2.80 -10.72
N LEU A 268 12.97 2.27 -10.33
CA LEU A 268 12.85 0.91 -9.81
C LEU A 268 13.13 -0.15 -10.88
N ARG A 269 12.59 -0.01 -12.07
CA ARG A 269 12.85 -0.98 -13.15
C ARG A 269 14.34 -1.19 -13.37
N ARG A 270 15.13 -0.13 -13.41
CA ARG A 270 16.57 -0.22 -13.58
C ARG A 270 17.25 -1.00 -12.44
N ARG A 271 16.86 -0.75 -11.20
CA ARG A 271 17.43 -1.39 -10.01
C ARG A 271 17.00 -2.85 -9.86
N LEU A 272 15.73 -3.14 -10.14
CA LEU A 272 15.18 -4.49 -9.97
C LEU A 272 15.73 -5.51 -10.97
N VAL A 273 16.22 -5.07 -12.14
CA VAL A 273 16.99 -5.94 -13.06
C VAL A 273 18.26 -6.47 -12.39
N GLU A 274 18.92 -5.69 -11.55
CA GLU A 274 20.11 -6.14 -10.81
C GLU A 274 19.76 -7.10 -9.67
N VAL A 275 18.55 -6.94 -9.08
CA VAL A 275 18.05 -7.81 -8.01
C VAL A 275 17.68 -9.21 -8.53
N ALA A 276 16.94 -9.26 -9.63
CA ALA A 276 16.48 -10.49 -10.26
C ALA A 276 16.38 -10.30 -11.80
N PRO A 277 17.43 -10.65 -12.54
CA PRO A 277 17.52 -10.33 -13.98
C PRO A 277 16.45 -11.00 -14.86
N ARG A 278 15.79 -12.05 -14.36
CA ARG A 278 14.72 -12.77 -15.07
C ARG A 278 13.31 -12.32 -14.69
N ALA A 279 13.21 -11.43 -13.71
CA ALA A 279 11.95 -10.89 -13.25
C ALA A 279 11.57 -9.62 -14.02
N GLU A 280 10.27 -9.35 -14.15
CA GLU A 280 9.74 -8.18 -14.83
C GLU A 280 9.02 -7.26 -13.85
N ALA A 281 9.37 -5.97 -13.84
CA ALA A 281 8.69 -4.97 -13.02
C ALA A 281 7.56 -4.29 -13.79
N ARG A 282 6.33 -4.44 -13.29
CA ARG A 282 5.12 -3.86 -13.89
C ARG A 282 4.19 -3.22 -12.87
N PRO A 283 3.58 -2.07 -13.18
CA PRO A 283 2.53 -1.49 -12.36
C PRO A 283 1.34 -2.43 -12.22
N LEU A 284 0.68 -2.37 -11.06
CA LEU A 284 -0.62 -3.01 -10.85
C LEU A 284 -1.70 -2.15 -11.53
N ASP A 285 -2.37 -2.71 -12.52
CA ASP A 285 -3.38 -2.06 -13.36
C ASP A 285 -4.83 -2.35 -12.93
N VAL A 286 -5.00 -3.17 -11.89
CA VAL A 286 -6.32 -3.55 -11.35
C VAL A 286 -6.44 -3.17 -9.87
N GLU A 287 -7.67 -3.06 -9.37
CA GLU A 287 -7.89 -2.82 -7.93
C GLU A 287 -7.46 -4.03 -7.09
N PRO A 288 -6.67 -3.85 -6.01
CA PRO A 288 -6.26 -4.94 -5.12
C PRO A 288 -7.43 -5.74 -4.56
N ALA A 289 -8.59 -5.12 -4.35
CA ALA A 289 -9.80 -5.79 -3.89
C ALA A 289 -10.25 -6.96 -4.81
N ARG A 290 -9.83 -7.00 -6.09
CA ARG A 290 -10.03 -8.17 -6.96
C ARG A 290 -9.24 -9.39 -6.49
N GLY A 291 -8.06 -9.17 -5.92
CA GLY A 291 -7.30 -10.25 -5.28
C GLY A 291 -8.00 -10.77 -4.02
N ALA A 292 -8.63 -9.89 -3.24
CA ALA A 292 -9.46 -10.30 -2.13
C ALA A 292 -10.68 -11.12 -2.59
N VAL A 293 -11.34 -10.72 -3.70
CA VAL A 293 -12.40 -11.53 -4.33
C VAL A 293 -11.88 -12.90 -4.74
N ALA A 294 -10.71 -12.98 -5.37
CA ALA A 294 -10.12 -14.25 -5.78
C ALA A 294 -9.84 -15.18 -4.58
N LEU A 295 -9.31 -14.66 -3.48
CA LEU A 295 -9.12 -15.42 -2.24
C LEU A 295 -10.45 -15.86 -1.61
N ALA A 296 -11.47 -15.01 -1.62
CA ALA A 296 -12.81 -15.36 -1.15
C ALA A 296 -13.45 -16.46 -1.98
N LEU A 297 -13.27 -16.46 -3.30
CA LEU A 297 -13.74 -17.52 -4.19
C LEU A 297 -12.99 -18.83 -3.99
N ALA A 298 -11.67 -18.79 -3.77
CA ALA A 298 -10.90 -19.98 -3.42
C ALA A 298 -11.41 -20.60 -2.12
N GLU A 299 -11.67 -19.78 -1.10
CA GLU A 299 -12.27 -20.22 0.16
C GLU A 299 -13.69 -20.81 -0.05
N LEU A 300 -14.50 -20.23 -0.92
CA LEU A 300 -15.84 -20.72 -1.26
C LEU A 300 -15.79 -22.10 -1.89
N ARG A 301 -14.80 -22.36 -2.73
CA ARG A 301 -14.65 -23.59 -3.54
C ARG A 301 -13.97 -24.76 -2.83
N GLY A 302 -13.51 -24.61 -1.62
CA GLY A 302 -12.91 -25.74 -0.88
C GLY A 302 -11.80 -25.38 0.10
N GLY A 303 -11.53 -24.09 0.27
CA GLY A 303 -10.52 -23.54 1.18
C GLY A 303 -9.37 -22.85 0.46
N VAL A 304 -8.95 -21.75 1.04
CA VAL A 304 -7.81 -20.98 0.55
C VAL A 304 -6.52 -21.44 1.22
N SER A 305 -5.46 -21.68 0.43
CA SER A 305 -4.13 -21.95 0.96
C SER A 305 -3.36 -20.62 1.08
N LEU A 306 -3.26 -20.09 2.30
CA LEU A 306 -2.49 -18.88 2.54
C LEU A 306 -1.00 -19.19 2.65
N PRO A 307 -0.12 -18.31 2.12
CA PRO A 307 1.32 -18.49 2.21
C PRO A 307 1.81 -18.46 3.67
N LYS A 308 2.83 -19.29 3.97
CA LYS A 308 3.44 -19.36 5.30
C LYS A 308 4.64 -18.42 5.37
N TYR A 309 4.64 -17.50 6.34
CA TYR A 309 5.79 -16.65 6.57
C TYR A 309 7.02 -17.47 7.00
N ILE A 310 8.15 -17.16 6.38
CA ILE A 310 9.45 -17.62 6.87
C ILE A 310 9.91 -16.68 8.00
N SER A 311 10.44 -17.26 9.05
CA SER A 311 11.04 -16.56 10.20
C SER A 311 12.31 -15.79 9.83
#